data_b2928810e4fa32f8f64197340b47ed5c
#
_entry.id   b2928810e4fa32f8f64197340b47ed5c
#
_cell.length_a   1.000
_cell.length_b   1.000
_cell.length_c   1.000
_cell.angle_alpha   90.00
_cell.angle_beta   90.00
_cell.angle_gamma   90.00
#
_symmetry.space_group_name_H-M   'P 1'
#
loop_
_entity.id
_entity.type
_entity.pdbx_description
1 polymer ?
#
loop_
_entity_poly.entity_id
_entity_poly.type
_entity_poly.pdbx_seq_one_letter_code
_entity_poly.pdbx_strand_id
1 'polypeptide(L)'
;MLLEKQGWVPSRDRPQVYLVLVGERSEHQGFQLAERLREAWPDLKLQVNLGGGNFKTQFKRADKSGAQFALVLGDDEVARGVVALKALRQELAQEECPVDRISERLGALLGLKGA
;
A
#
# COMPACT_ATOMS: atom_id res chain seq x y z
N MET A 1 2.14 -18.84 20.20
CA MET A 1 2.70 -18.41 20.46
C MET A 1 3.74 -17.65 19.86
N LEU A 2 4.63 -17.91 19.68
CA LEU A 2 5.75 -17.19 19.41
C LEU A 2 6.02 -16.84 18.02
N LEU A 3 5.19 -17.26 17.11
CA LEU A 3 5.42 -17.10 15.70
C LEU A 3 5.43 -15.66 15.27
N GLU A 4 4.61 -14.86 15.90
CA GLU A 4 4.56 -13.46 15.55
C GLU A 4 5.88 -12.78 15.78
N LYS A 5 6.63 -13.24 16.71
CA LYS A 5 7.88 -12.62 17.03
C LYS A 5 8.90 -12.73 15.92
N GLN A 6 8.65 -13.62 14.99
CA GLN A 6 9.57 -13.83 13.90
C GLN A 6 9.12 -13.13 12.65
N GLY A 7 8.09 -12.33 12.75
CA GLY A 7 7.61 -11.60 11.59
C GLY A 7 6.82 -12.43 10.62
N TRP A 8 6.51 -13.66 11.00
CA TRP A 8 5.72 -14.50 10.11
C TRP A 8 4.25 -14.14 10.22
N VAL A 9 3.58 -14.06 9.08
CA VAL A 9 2.18 -13.68 9.01
C VAL A 9 1.44 -14.80 8.27
N PRO A 10 0.33 -15.32 8.84
CA PRO A 10 -0.46 -16.34 8.15
C PRO A 10 -0.99 -15.78 6.82
N SER A 11 -1.15 -16.66 5.84
CA SER A 11 -1.58 -16.23 4.51
C SER A 11 -2.85 -15.41 4.52
N ARG A 12 -3.82 -15.81 5.32
CA ARG A 12 -5.11 -15.10 5.36
C ARG A 12 -5.02 -13.72 6.01
N ASP A 13 -3.92 -13.47 6.76
CA ASP A 13 -3.75 -12.19 7.44
C ASP A 13 -2.77 -11.28 6.71
N ARG A 14 -2.21 -11.74 5.60
CA ARG A 14 -1.28 -10.92 4.84
C ARG A 14 -2.02 -9.76 4.20
N PRO A 15 -1.43 -8.57 4.23
CA PRO A 15 -2.06 -7.44 3.55
C PRO A 15 -2.02 -7.66 2.03
N GLN A 16 -2.99 -7.10 1.36
CA GLN A 16 -2.98 -7.10 -0.10
C GLN A 16 -2.21 -5.91 -0.61
N VAL A 17 -2.25 -4.83 0.12
CA VAL A 17 -1.60 -3.57 -0.26
C VAL A 17 -0.83 -3.03 0.93
N TYR A 18 0.39 -2.60 0.68
CA TYR A 18 1.24 -1.96 1.68
C TYR A 18 1.49 -0.52 1.24
N LEU A 19 1.17 0.41 2.10
CA LEU A 19 1.31 1.82 1.79
C LEU A 19 2.65 2.34 2.30
N VAL A 20 3.51 2.74 1.38
CA VAL A 20 4.86 3.25 1.67
C VAL A 20 4.78 4.78 1.72
N LEU A 21 5.21 5.36 2.83
CA LEU A 21 5.12 6.80 3.05
C LEU A 21 6.51 7.37 3.29
N VAL A 22 6.94 8.26 2.43
CA VAL A 22 8.26 8.90 2.52
C VAL A 22 8.09 10.41 2.48
N GLY A 23 8.57 11.07 3.51
CA GLY A 23 8.47 12.52 3.61
C GLY A 23 7.38 12.95 4.58
N GLU A 24 7.48 14.18 5.04
CA GLU A 24 6.57 14.68 6.09
C GLU A 24 5.13 14.81 5.60
N ARG A 25 4.96 15.24 4.36
CA ARG A 25 3.61 15.45 3.84
C ARG A 25 2.90 14.14 3.56
N SER A 26 3.66 13.09 3.32
CA SER A 26 3.08 11.83 2.89
C SER A 26 2.29 11.14 3.99
N GLU A 27 2.64 11.34 5.26
CA GLU A 27 1.92 10.67 6.33
C GLU A 27 0.46 11.07 6.40
N HIS A 28 0.21 12.37 6.37
CA HIS A 28 -1.15 12.86 6.43
C HIS A 28 -1.96 12.43 5.21
N GLN A 29 -1.38 12.61 4.03
CA GLN A 29 -2.04 12.20 2.79
C GLN A 29 -2.21 10.69 2.74
N GLY A 30 -1.25 9.96 3.27
CA GLY A 30 -1.32 8.52 3.32
C GLY A 30 -2.46 8.00 4.17
N PHE A 31 -2.68 8.61 5.32
CA PHE A 31 -3.81 8.21 6.16
C PHE A 31 -5.13 8.52 5.48
N GLN A 32 -5.24 9.67 4.82
CA GLN A 32 -6.44 10.01 4.08
C GLN A 32 -6.68 9.02 2.95
N LEU A 33 -5.63 8.65 2.23
CA LEU A 33 -5.73 7.68 1.16
C LEU A 33 -6.16 6.31 1.70
N ALA A 34 -5.58 5.90 2.83
CA ALA A 34 -5.93 4.62 3.44
C ALA A 34 -7.42 4.58 3.81
N GLU A 35 -7.92 5.66 4.39
CA GLU A 35 -9.33 5.73 4.75
C GLU A 35 -10.21 5.65 3.51
N ARG A 36 -9.83 6.35 2.46
CA ARG A 36 -10.58 6.34 1.20
C ARG A 36 -10.63 4.94 0.60
N LEU A 37 -9.49 4.24 0.64
CA LEU A 37 -9.43 2.88 0.11
C LEU A 37 -10.27 1.93 0.94
N ARG A 38 -10.25 2.06 2.24
CA ARG A 38 -11.05 1.22 3.12
C ARG A 38 -12.53 1.46 2.95
N GLU A 39 -12.91 2.70 2.67
CA GLU A 39 -14.31 3.02 2.40
C GLU A 39 -14.76 2.40 1.06
N ALA A 40 -13.90 2.49 0.05
CA ALA A 40 -14.23 1.93 -1.26
C ALA A 40 -14.27 0.40 -1.22
N TRP A 41 -13.36 -0.20 -0.46
CA TRP A 41 -13.22 -1.66 -0.40
C TRP A 41 -13.10 -2.09 1.05
N PRO A 42 -14.23 -2.25 1.76
CA PRO A 42 -14.17 -2.58 3.20
C PRO A 42 -13.41 -3.86 3.54
N ASP A 43 -13.35 -4.80 2.60
CA ASP A 43 -12.65 -6.05 2.83
C ASP A 43 -11.18 -6.02 2.42
N LEU A 44 -10.72 -4.88 1.93
CA LEU A 44 -9.34 -4.74 1.50
C LEU A 44 -8.41 -4.80 2.70
N LYS A 45 -7.40 -5.65 2.61
CA LYS A 45 -6.40 -5.75 3.66
C LYS A 45 -5.26 -4.81 3.32
N LEU A 46 -5.29 -3.66 3.96
CA LEU A 46 -4.35 -2.58 3.71
C LEU A 46 -3.51 -2.34 4.96
N GLN A 47 -2.21 -2.31 4.77
CA GLN A 47 -1.30 -1.98 5.86
C GLN A 47 -0.55 -0.69 5.53
N VAL A 48 -0.52 0.23 6.48
CA VAL A 48 0.19 1.50 6.34
C VAL A 48 1.51 1.38 7.06
N ASN A 49 2.59 1.84 6.43
CA ASN A 49 3.89 1.82 7.07
C ASN A 49 3.92 2.78 8.25
N LEU A 50 4.26 2.26 9.41
CA LEU A 50 4.41 3.05 10.61
C LEU A 50 5.88 3.00 11.02
N GLY A 51 6.36 4.06 11.64
CA GLY A 51 7.73 4.09 12.11
C GLY A 51 8.73 4.68 11.14
N GLY A 52 8.24 5.28 10.07
CA GLY A 52 9.10 5.96 9.12
C GLY A 52 10.05 5.03 8.38
N GLY A 53 11.21 5.53 8.07
CA GLY A 53 12.19 4.80 7.30
C GLY A 53 12.29 5.35 5.90
N ASN A 54 13.40 5.06 5.24
CA ASN A 54 13.56 5.50 3.87
C ASN A 54 12.81 4.55 2.92
N PHE A 55 12.79 4.90 1.67
CA PHE A 55 12.14 4.16 0.61
C PHE A 55 12.53 2.68 0.62
N LYS A 56 13.82 2.44 0.61
CA LYS A 56 14.37 1.10 0.53
C LYS A 56 13.95 0.23 1.72
N THR A 57 14.01 0.79 2.90
CA THR A 57 13.63 0.09 4.12
C THR A 57 12.15 -0.26 4.11
N GLN A 58 11.31 0.68 3.69
CA GLN A 58 9.89 0.45 3.64
C GLN A 58 9.51 -0.59 2.59
N PHE A 59 10.20 -0.60 1.46
CA PHE A 59 9.96 -1.62 0.45
C PHE A 59 10.31 -3.02 0.95
N LYS A 60 11.37 -3.14 1.75
CA LYS A 60 11.69 -4.42 2.35
C LYS A 60 10.59 -4.87 3.30
N ARG A 61 10.04 -3.95 4.08
CA ARG A 61 8.93 -4.26 4.97
C ARG A 61 7.70 -4.70 4.18
N ALA A 62 7.41 -4.02 3.09
CA ALA A 62 6.28 -4.35 2.24
C ALA A 62 6.44 -5.75 1.66
N ASP A 63 7.62 -6.07 1.20
CA ASP A 63 7.89 -7.38 0.65
C ASP A 63 7.74 -8.49 1.70
N LYS A 64 8.26 -8.26 2.89
CA LYS A 64 8.16 -9.22 3.97
C LYS A 64 6.73 -9.41 4.46
N SER A 65 5.90 -8.38 4.32
CA SER A 65 4.52 -8.47 4.77
C SER A 65 3.69 -9.43 3.93
N GLY A 66 4.16 -9.75 2.73
CA GLY A 66 3.42 -10.60 1.82
C GLY A 66 2.43 -9.84 0.96
N ALA A 67 2.46 -8.52 1.00
CA ALA A 67 1.55 -7.71 0.20
C ALA A 67 1.75 -7.96 -1.28
N GLN A 68 0.67 -7.88 -2.04
CA GLN A 68 0.72 -8.05 -3.49
C GLN A 68 1.17 -6.79 -4.18
N PHE A 69 0.80 -5.64 -3.64
CA PHE A 69 1.12 -4.35 -4.22
C PHE A 69 1.63 -3.39 -3.16
N ALA A 70 2.50 -2.48 -3.58
CA ALA A 70 2.91 -1.36 -2.74
C ALA A 70 2.42 -0.08 -3.39
N LEU A 71 1.83 0.79 -2.58
CA LEU A 71 1.48 2.14 -3.01
C LEU A 71 2.48 3.07 -2.38
N VAL A 72 3.08 3.93 -3.17
CA VAL A 72 4.14 4.81 -2.70
C VAL A 72 3.70 6.26 -2.77
N LEU A 73 3.76 6.92 -1.63
CA LEU A 73 3.52 8.35 -1.54
C LEU A 73 4.76 9.01 -0.97
N GLY A 74 5.43 9.81 -1.79
CA GLY A 74 6.48 10.69 -1.33
C GLY A 74 5.99 12.12 -1.49
N ASP A 75 6.82 13.08 -1.11
CA ASP A 75 6.45 14.48 -1.22
C ASP A 75 6.16 14.87 -2.68
N ASP A 76 6.91 14.29 -3.61
CA ASP A 76 6.71 14.57 -5.03
C ASP A 76 5.35 14.06 -5.50
N GLU A 77 5.01 12.83 -5.13
CA GLU A 77 3.71 12.26 -5.50
C GLU A 77 2.56 13.06 -4.89
N VAL A 78 2.71 13.46 -3.65
CA VAL A 78 1.70 14.28 -2.99
C VAL A 78 1.51 15.59 -3.75
N ALA A 79 2.62 16.22 -4.13
CA ALA A 79 2.56 17.50 -4.84
C ALA A 79 1.86 17.36 -6.19
N ARG A 80 2.01 16.22 -6.85
CA ARG A 80 1.42 15.99 -8.16
C ARG A 80 0.03 15.34 -8.11
N GLY A 81 -0.43 14.98 -6.91
CA GLY A 81 -1.73 14.34 -6.74
C GLY A 81 -1.79 12.92 -7.27
N VAL A 82 -0.67 12.23 -7.26
CA VAL A 82 -0.59 10.85 -7.76
C VAL A 82 -0.03 9.94 -6.68
N VAL A 83 -0.16 8.64 -6.91
CA VAL A 83 0.44 7.63 -6.08
C VAL A 83 1.09 6.60 -6.99
N ALA A 84 2.29 6.15 -6.64
CA ALA A 84 2.97 5.15 -7.45
C ALA A 84 2.50 3.77 -7.02
N LEU A 85 2.23 2.91 -7.98
CA LEU A 85 1.75 1.55 -7.74
C LEU A 85 2.81 0.58 -8.24
N LYS A 86 3.25 -0.30 -7.35
CA LYS A 86 4.26 -1.29 -7.71
C LYS A 86 3.78 -2.68 -7.31
N ALA A 87 3.84 -3.62 -8.26
CA ALA A 87 3.52 -5.00 -7.97
C ALA A 87 4.70 -5.65 -7.27
N LEU A 88 4.44 -6.38 -6.20
CA LEU A 88 5.49 -7.02 -5.42
C LEU A 88 5.62 -8.52 -5.73
N ARG A 89 4.57 -9.12 -6.26
CA ARG A 89 4.55 -10.57 -6.53
C ARG A 89 4.57 -10.89 -8.02
N GLN A 90 4.54 -9.87 -8.87
CA GLN A 90 4.52 -10.05 -10.32
C GLN A 90 5.47 -9.05 -10.94
N GLU A 91 5.92 -9.35 -12.14
CA GLU A 91 6.78 -8.44 -12.85
C GLU A 91 5.94 -7.52 -13.71
N LEU A 92 5.42 -6.48 -13.08
CA LEU A 92 4.67 -5.45 -13.77
C LEU A 92 5.43 -4.14 -13.62
N ALA A 93 5.36 -3.32 -14.65
CA ALA A 93 6.00 -2.02 -14.58
C ALA A 93 5.34 -1.17 -13.52
N GLN A 94 6.14 -0.39 -12.81
CA GLN A 94 5.60 0.57 -11.86
C GLN A 94 4.81 1.63 -12.62
N GLU A 95 3.66 2.00 -12.09
CA GLU A 95 2.84 3.01 -12.74
C GLU A 95 2.45 4.08 -11.74
N GLU A 96 2.13 5.25 -12.23
CA GLU A 96 1.59 6.33 -11.41
C GLU A 96 0.10 6.46 -11.73
N CYS A 97 -0.68 6.67 -10.71
CA CYS A 97 -2.13 6.76 -10.85
C CYS A 97 -2.63 7.95 -10.04
N PRO A 98 -3.57 8.73 -10.57
CA PRO A 98 -4.15 9.79 -9.77
C PRO A 98 -4.74 9.23 -8.48
N VAL A 99 -4.55 9.96 -7.39
CA VAL A 99 -5.04 9.51 -6.09
C VAL A 99 -6.54 9.23 -6.14
N ASP A 100 -7.28 10.01 -6.92
CA ASP A 100 -8.72 9.85 -7.04
C ASP A 100 -9.13 8.57 -7.76
N ARG A 101 -8.22 7.96 -8.51
CA ARG A 101 -8.51 6.78 -9.31
C ARG A 101 -7.90 5.51 -8.78
N ILE A 102 -7.09 5.60 -7.73
CA ILE A 102 -6.35 4.42 -7.28
C ILE A 102 -7.27 3.34 -6.73
N SER A 103 -8.41 3.71 -6.14
CA SER A 103 -9.33 2.71 -5.62
C SER A 103 -9.89 1.86 -6.75
N GLU A 104 -10.25 2.48 -7.87
CA GLU A 104 -10.74 1.74 -9.04
C GLU A 104 -9.66 0.84 -9.60
N ARG A 105 -8.43 1.36 -9.67
CA ARG A 105 -7.32 0.59 -10.22
C ARG A 105 -7.02 -0.64 -9.36
N LEU A 106 -7.01 -0.48 -8.05
CA LEU A 106 -6.78 -1.59 -7.15
C LEU A 106 -7.91 -2.61 -7.23
N GLY A 107 -9.14 -2.14 -7.36
CA GLY A 107 -10.27 -3.04 -7.52
C GLY A 107 -10.09 -3.93 -8.73
N ALA A 108 -9.66 -3.35 -9.85
CA ALA A 108 -9.43 -4.11 -11.06
C ALA A 108 -8.27 -5.10 -10.90
N LEU A 109 -7.17 -4.64 -10.31
CA LEU A 109 -5.97 -5.47 -10.16
C LEU A 109 -6.17 -6.62 -9.19
N LEU A 110 -6.93 -6.41 -8.14
CA LEU A 110 -7.15 -7.41 -7.11
C LEU A 110 -8.43 -8.20 -7.31
N GLY A 111 -9.19 -7.86 -8.34
CA GLY A 111 -10.44 -8.55 -8.59
C GLY A 111 -11.49 -8.26 -7.53
N LEU A 112 -11.45 -7.10 -6.92
CA LEU A 112 -12.41 -6.73 -5.89
C LEU A 112 -13.75 -6.37 -6.53
N LYS A 113 -14.82 -6.74 -5.85
CA LYS A 113 -16.15 -6.42 -6.33
C LYS A 113 -16.76 -5.38 -5.42
N GLY A 114 -17.29 -4.35 -6.01
CA GLY A 114 -17.91 -3.30 -5.26
C GLY A 114 -19.09 -3.78 -4.46
N ALA A 115 -19.31 -3.12 -3.36
CA ALA A 115 -20.45 -3.48 -2.50
C ALA A 115 -21.74 -3.03 -3.13
#